data_d9120791ffc53e4150c8af5c505a703f
#
_entry.id   d9120791ffc53e4150c8af5c505a703f
#
_cell.length_a   1.000
_cell.length_b   1.000
_cell.length_c   1.000
_cell.angle_alpha   90.00
_cell.angle_beta   90.00
_cell.angle_gamma   90.00
#
_symmetry.space_group_name_H-M   'P 1'
#
loop_
_entity.id
_entity.type
_entity.pdbx_description
1 polymer ?
#
loop_
_entity_poly.entity_id
_entity_poly.type
_entity_poly.pdbx_seq_one_letter_code
_entity_poly.pdbx_strand_id
1 'polypeptide(L)'
;MPRHARAFSDTTRRTSDTAAALGLSPTPDPALADLDLGGWTGRDLMDLPVGQVAAWIADPSATPHGGESVLDLLERVGGWLHRVAALPGRTVAITHPAVVRAVVVVALDANPESFWRIDVPPLTSTGLHAHGGRWALRHACLPL
;
A
#
# COMPACT_ATOMS: atom_id res chain seq x y z
N MET A 1 16.22 -11.71 5.85
CA MET A 1 15.87 -11.40 4.45
C MET A 1 16.62 -12.33 3.51
N PRO A 2 15.94 -12.91 2.53
CA PRO A 2 16.60 -13.78 1.55
C PRO A 2 17.61 -12.98 0.72
N ARG A 3 18.79 -13.55 0.52
CA ARG A 3 19.90 -12.88 -0.19
C ARG A 3 19.63 -12.52 -1.65
N HIS A 4 18.57 -13.05 -2.25
CA HIS A 4 18.26 -12.90 -3.67
C HIS A 4 16.88 -12.28 -3.94
N ALA A 5 16.28 -11.62 -2.95
CA ALA A 5 15.04 -10.88 -3.16
C ALA A 5 15.33 -9.57 -3.89
N ARG A 6 14.56 -9.27 -4.94
CA ARG A 6 14.55 -7.91 -5.48
C ARG A 6 13.76 -7.02 -4.53
N ALA A 7 14.16 -5.76 -4.44
CA ALA A 7 13.52 -4.80 -3.54
C ALA A 7 13.07 -3.57 -4.31
N PHE A 8 11.87 -3.10 -4.00
CA PHE A 8 11.30 -1.84 -4.47
C PHE A 8 10.87 -1.00 -3.28
N SER A 9 10.87 0.31 -3.44
CA SER A 9 10.37 1.21 -2.41
C SER A 9 9.85 2.51 -3.00
N ASP A 10 9.03 3.20 -2.21
CA ASP A 10 8.81 4.62 -2.38
C ASP A 10 10.09 5.39 -2.03
N THR A 11 10.13 6.66 -2.42
CA THR A 11 11.32 7.53 -2.27
C THR A 11 11.30 8.39 -1.01
N THR A 12 10.32 8.22 -0.14
CA THR A 12 10.25 8.99 1.11
C THR A 12 11.38 8.59 2.07
N ARG A 13 11.72 9.51 2.97
CA ARG A 13 12.73 9.25 3.99
C ARG A 13 12.39 8.05 4.86
N ARG A 14 11.12 7.92 5.24
CA ARG A 14 10.68 6.79 6.08
C ARG A 14 10.94 5.44 5.43
N THR A 15 10.62 5.30 4.14
CA THR A 15 10.87 4.05 3.41
C THR A 15 12.36 3.83 3.18
N SER A 16 13.13 4.87 2.90
CA SER A 16 14.58 4.78 2.73
C SER A 16 15.29 4.37 4.00
N ASP A 17 14.91 4.94 5.14
CA ASP A 17 15.47 4.59 6.45
C ASP A 17 15.15 3.13 6.82
N THR A 18 13.94 2.68 6.55
CA THR A 18 13.54 1.28 6.78
C THR A 18 14.35 0.34 5.88
N ALA A 19 14.52 0.67 4.61
CA ALA A 19 15.32 -0.13 3.68
C ALA A 19 16.76 -0.26 4.16
N ALA A 20 17.38 0.84 4.58
CA ALA A 20 18.74 0.85 5.10
C ALA A 20 18.86 -0.03 6.35
N ALA A 21 17.91 0.07 7.28
CA ALA A 21 17.90 -0.74 8.49
C ALA A 21 17.77 -2.24 8.20
N LEU A 22 17.11 -2.62 7.11
CA LEU A 22 16.96 -4.00 6.66
C LEU A 22 18.12 -4.47 5.76
N GLY A 23 19.09 -3.61 5.49
CA GLY A 23 20.21 -3.94 4.60
C GLY A 23 19.82 -4.06 3.13
N LEU A 24 18.75 -3.40 2.71
CA LEU A 24 18.23 -3.46 1.35
C LEU A 24 18.63 -2.22 0.56
N SER A 25 18.80 -2.40 -0.76
CA SER A 25 19.05 -1.32 -1.73
C SER A 25 17.93 -1.34 -2.76
N PRO A 26 16.74 -0.82 -2.42
CA PRO A 26 15.58 -0.93 -3.29
C PRO A 26 15.67 -0.04 -4.52
N THR A 27 15.01 -0.48 -5.59
CA THR A 27 14.73 0.34 -6.76
C THR A 27 13.48 1.17 -6.48
N PRO A 28 13.52 2.49 -6.74
CA PRO A 28 12.32 3.32 -6.59
C PRO A 28 11.21 2.89 -7.54
N ASP A 29 9.98 2.85 -7.03
CA ASP A 29 8.79 2.55 -7.83
C ASP A 29 7.65 3.51 -7.44
N PRO A 30 7.18 4.36 -8.37
CA PRO A 30 6.10 5.31 -8.08
C PRO A 30 4.78 4.65 -7.67
N ALA A 31 4.55 3.40 -8.05
CA ALA A 31 3.36 2.67 -7.67
C ALA A 31 3.28 2.39 -6.16
N LEU A 32 4.39 2.52 -5.44
CA LEU A 32 4.48 2.31 -3.99
C LEU A 32 4.35 3.61 -3.19
N ALA A 33 4.10 4.73 -3.85
CA ALA A 33 3.88 6.00 -3.19
C ALA A 33 2.63 5.95 -2.30
N ASP A 34 2.66 6.72 -1.21
CA ASP A 34 1.51 6.85 -0.33
C ASP A 34 0.29 7.39 -1.08
N LEU A 35 -0.88 7.20 -0.49
CA LEU A 35 -2.13 7.76 -0.99
C LEU A 35 -1.99 9.28 -1.10
N ASP A 36 -2.29 9.83 -2.27
CA ASP A 36 -2.27 11.28 -2.50
C ASP A 36 -3.50 11.92 -1.85
N LEU A 37 -3.30 12.58 -0.72
CA LEU A 37 -4.34 13.25 0.03
C LEU A 37 -4.58 14.70 -0.39
N GLY A 38 -3.95 15.15 -1.49
CA GLY A 38 -4.17 16.49 -2.02
C GLY A 38 -4.07 17.59 -0.97
N GLY A 39 -5.12 18.40 -0.83
CA GLY A 39 -5.16 19.48 0.15
C GLY A 39 -5.17 19.06 1.62
N TRP A 40 -5.33 17.77 1.91
CA TRP A 40 -5.27 17.24 3.28
C TRP A 40 -3.86 16.80 3.70
N THR A 41 -2.91 16.85 2.80
CA THR A 41 -1.53 16.43 3.07
C THR A 41 -0.96 17.19 4.26
N GLY A 42 -0.44 16.46 5.25
CA GLY A 42 0.16 17.04 6.46
C GLY A 42 -0.84 17.61 7.47
N ARG A 43 -2.15 17.51 7.21
CA ARG A 43 -3.18 17.97 8.14
C ARG A 43 -3.65 16.84 9.04
N ASP A 44 -4.00 17.18 10.28
CA ASP A 44 -4.62 16.25 11.20
C ASP A 44 -6.07 16.01 10.78
N LEU A 45 -6.52 14.74 10.74
CA LEU A 45 -7.90 14.39 10.41
C LEU A 45 -8.91 15.06 11.35
N MET A 46 -8.53 15.31 12.60
CA MET A 46 -9.38 15.99 13.58
C MET A 46 -9.67 17.46 13.21
N ASP A 47 -8.82 18.07 12.40
CA ASP A 47 -8.94 19.46 11.95
C ASP A 47 -9.69 19.58 10.62
N LEU A 48 -10.12 18.46 10.03
CA LEU A 48 -10.85 18.44 8.78
C LEU A 48 -12.36 18.47 9.02
N PRO A 49 -13.16 19.00 8.06
CA PRO A 49 -14.62 18.97 8.17
C PRO A 49 -15.13 17.53 8.32
N VAL A 50 -15.89 17.26 9.36
CA VAL A 50 -16.38 15.91 9.69
C VAL A 50 -17.17 15.30 8.55
N GLY A 51 -18.00 16.09 7.87
CA GLY A 51 -18.79 15.61 6.74
C GLY A 51 -17.94 15.18 5.55
N GLN A 52 -16.81 15.84 5.31
CA GLN A 52 -15.87 15.47 4.24
C GLN A 52 -15.13 14.18 4.56
N VAL A 53 -14.69 14.01 5.81
CA VAL A 53 -14.03 12.77 6.24
C VAL A 53 -15.01 11.58 6.17
N ALA A 54 -16.25 11.77 6.61
CA ALA A 54 -17.29 10.74 6.52
C ALA A 54 -17.58 10.35 5.08
N ALA A 55 -17.66 11.29 4.16
CA ALA A 55 -17.85 11.03 2.74
C ALA A 55 -16.67 10.29 2.14
N TRP A 56 -15.45 10.65 2.53
CA TRP A 56 -14.23 9.96 2.12
C TRP A 56 -14.24 8.48 2.51
N ILE A 57 -14.62 8.18 3.75
CA ILE A 57 -14.67 6.81 4.26
C ILE A 57 -15.82 6.02 3.63
N ALA A 58 -16.97 6.65 3.40
CA ALA A 58 -18.17 5.99 2.90
C ALA A 58 -18.13 5.70 1.40
N ASP A 59 -17.39 6.48 0.63
CA ASP A 59 -17.36 6.40 -0.83
C ASP A 59 -15.93 6.24 -1.35
N PRO A 60 -15.53 5.03 -1.78
CA PRO A 60 -14.19 4.78 -2.33
C PRO A 60 -13.84 5.60 -3.58
N SER A 61 -14.81 6.16 -4.28
CA SER A 61 -14.59 7.02 -5.45
C SER A 61 -14.42 8.50 -5.10
N ALA A 62 -14.67 8.89 -3.86
CA ALA A 62 -14.65 10.28 -3.44
C ALA A 62 -13.23 10.84 -3.37
N THR A 63 -13.07 12.11 -3.76
CA THR A 63 -11.81 12.86 -3.66
C THR A 63 -12.05 14.23 -3.02
N PRO A 64 -12.54 14.31 -1.77
CA PRO A 64 -12.85 15.59 -1.13
C PRO A 64 -11.62 16.48 -0.96
N HIS A 65 -10.42 15.89 -0.95
CA HIS A 65 -9.14 16.59 -0.84
C HIS A 65 -8.56 17.00 -2.20
N GLY A 66 -9.15 16.57 -3.33
CA GLY A 66 -8.66 16.87 -4.66
C GLY A 66 -7.47 16.00 -5.11
N GLY A 67 -7.13 14.97 -4.35
CA GLY A 67 -6.06 14.02 -4.67
C GLY A 67 -6.58 12.72 -5.26
N GLU A 68 -6.08 11.61 -4.78
CA GLU A 68 -6.37 10.26 -5.24
C GLU A 68 -7.55 9.66 -4.46
N SER A 69 -8.50 9.01 -5.16
CA SER A 69 -9.53 8.22 -4.48
C SER A 69 -8.97 6.87 -4.02
N VAL A 70 -9.71 6.18 -3.14
CA VAL A 70 -9.36 4.80 -2.78
C VAL A 70 -9.39 3.90 -4.02
N LEU A 71 -10.37 4.08 -4.92
CA LEU A 71 -10.42 3.30 -6.17
C LEU A 71 -9.21 3.56 -7.06
N ASP A 72 -8.74 4.80 -7.17
CA ASP A 72 -7.52 5.12 -7.92
C ASP A 72 -6.31 4.41 -7.34
N LEU A 73 -6.19 4.39 -6.01
CA LEU A 73 -5.12 3.68 -5.32
C LEU A 73 -5.19 2.18 -5.59
N LEU A 74 -6.37 1.58 -5.53
CA LEU A 74 -6.55 0.15 -5.80
C LEU A 74 -6.14 -0.20 -7.24
N GLU A 75 -6.47 0.64 -8.21
CA GLU A 75 -6.08 0.46 -9.61
C GLU A 75 -4.55 0.54 -9.77
N ARG A 76 -3.92 1.54 -9.18
CA ARG A 76 -2.46 1.73 -9.21
C ARG A 76 -1.74 0.54 -8.60
N VAL A 77 -2.16 0.11 -7.43
CA VAL A 77 -1.56 -1.02 -6.72
C VAL A 77 -1.85 -2.35 -7.43
N GLY A 78 -3.05 -2.50 -7.99
CA GLY A 78 -3.40 -3.66 -8.80
C GLY A 78 -2.49 -3.82 -10.01
N GLY A 79 -2.16 -2.74 -10.69
CA GLY A 79 -1.20 -2.73 -11.80
C GLY A 79 0.20 -3.16 -11.34
N TRP A 80 0.64 -2.69 -10.19
CA TRP A 80 1.93 -3.09 -9.61
C TRP A 80 1.94 -4.59 -9.27
N LEU A 81 0.91 -5.09 -8.61
CA LEU A 81 0.79 -6.52 -8.30
C LEU A 81 0.83 -7.39 -9.55
N HIS A 82 0.16 -6.96 -10.61
CA HIS A 82 0.18 -7.66 -11.89
C HIS A 82 1.59 -7.73 -12.47
N ARG A 83 2.36 -6.64 -12.40
CA ARG A 83 3.74 -6.61 -12.88
C ARG A 83 4.66 -7.51 -12.06
N VAL A 84 4.57 -7.46 -10.74
CA VAL A 84 5.47 -8.29 -9.90
C VAL A 84 5.09 -9.76 -9.91
N ALA A 85 3.84 -10.11 -10.15
CA ALA A 85 3.41 -11.49 -10.31
C ALA A 85 4.09 -12.18 -11.50
N ALA A 86 4.45 -11.42 -12.54
CA ALA A 86 5.15 -11.91 -13.71
C ALA A 86 6.66 -12.09 -13.50
N LEU A 87 7.21 -11.57 -12.40
CA LEU A 87 8.63 -11.67 -12.09
C LEU A 87 8.94 -12.95 -11.32
N PRO A 88 10.05 -13.65 -11.66
CA PRO A 88 10.44 -14.85 -10.93
C PRO A 88 11.04 -14.49 -9.56
N GLY A 89 10.94 -15.41 -8.61
CA GLY A 89 11.57 -15.29 -7.30
C GLY A 89 10.81 -14.38 -6.35
N ARG A 90 11.53 -13.86 -5.36
CA ARG A 90 10.96 -13.07 -4.28
C ARG A 90 11.08 -11.57 -4.52
N THR A 91 10.07 -10.84 -4.14
CA THR A 91 10.04 -9.38 -4.17
C THR A 91 9.74 -8.85 -2.77
N VAL A 92 10.50 -7.84 -2.35
CA VAL A 92 10.24 -7.08 -1.12
C VAL A 92 9.85 -5.68 -1.53
N ALA A 93 8.76 -5.16 -0.99
CA ALA A 93 8.35 -3.79 -1.19
C ALA A 93 8.31 -3.06 0.15
N ILE A 94 8.88 -1.86 0.18
CA ILE A 94 8.85 -0.99 1.36
C ILE A 94 7.99 0.20 1.00
N THR A 95 6.87 0.31 1.71
CA THR A 95 5.82 1.25 1.34
C THR A 95 5.06 1.75 2.58
N HIS A 96 3.85 2.20 2.39
CA HIS A 96 3.03 2.87 3.40
C HIS A 96 1.79 2.03 3.75
N PRO A 97 1.17 2.24 4.93
CA PRO A 97 -0.02 1.49 5.33
C PRO A 97 -1.16 1.52 4.32
N ALA A 98 -1.41 2.65 3.67
CA ALA A 98 -2.47 2.74 2.66
C ALA A 98 -2.21 1.80 1.47
N VAL A 99 -0.97 1.68 1.04
CA VAL A 99 -0.59 0.77 -0.06
C VAL A 99 -0.74 -0.69 0.39
N VAL A 100 -0.37 -1.02 1.62
CA VAL A 100 -0.55 -2.38 2.15
C VAL A 100 -2.04 -2.74 2.23
N ARG A 101 -2.91 -1.81 2.70
CA ARG A 101 -4.36 -2.01 2.66
C ARG A 101 -4.86 -2.30 1.25
N ALA A 102 -4.40 -1.53 0.29
CA ALA A 102 -4.77 -1.71 -1.12
C ALA A 102 -4.30 -3.06 -1.65
N VAL A 103 -3.09 -3.49 -1.31
CA VAL A 103 -2.56 -4.81 -1.69
C VAL A 103 -3.48 -5.92 -1.19
N VAL A 104 -3.90 -5.87 0.07
CA VAL A 104 -4.77 -6.90 0.65
C VAL A 104 -6.14 -6.91 -0.04
N VAL A 105 -6.74 -5.75 -0.24
CA VAL A 105 -8.04 -5.63 -0.93
C VAL A 105 -7.97 -6.21 -2.34
N VAL A 106 -6.96 -5.83 -3.11
CA VAL A 106 -6.79 -6.29 -4.49
C VAL A 106 -6.48 -7.79 -4.54
N ALA A 107 -5.56 -8.25 -3.71
CA ALA A 107 -5.13 -9.65 -3.70
C ALA A 107 -6.28 -10.61 -3.38
N LEU A 108 -7.19 -10.22 -2.50
CA LEU A 108 -8.32 -11.04 -2.07
C LEU A 108 -9.61 -10.77 -2.86
N ASP A 109 -9.57 -9.91 -3.88
CA ASP A 109 -10.77 -9.47 -4.61
C ASP A 109 -11.87 -8.97 -3.66
N ALA A 110 -11.45 -8.30 -2.58
CA ALA A 110 -12.37 -7.80 -1.58
C ALA A 110 -13.11 -6.56 -2.07
N ASN A 111 -14.25 -6.27 -1.46
CA ASN A 111 -14.97 -5.03 -1.70
C ASN A 111 -14.09 -3.83 -1.34
N PRO A 112 -13.99 -2.79 -2.19
CA PRO A 112 -13.22 -1.57 -1.90
C PRO A 112 -13.54 -0.93 -0.54
N GLU A 113 -14.76 -1.06 -0.05
CA GLU A 113 -15.16 -0.59 1.28
C GLU A 113 -14.40 -1.28 2.41
N SER A 114 -13.82 -2.44 2.17
CA SER A 114 -13.01 -3.18 3.15
C SER A 114 -11.69 -2.47 3.46
N PHE A 115 -11.25 -1.53 2.62
CA PHE A 115 -9.99 -0.79 2.76
C PHE A 115 -9.82 -0.21 4.18
N TRP A 116 -10.88 0.41 4.71
CA TRP A 116 -10.85 1.06 6.02
C TRP A 116 -10.95 0.09 7.21
N ARG A 117 -11.18 -1.18 6.93
CA ARG A 117 -11.30 -2.25 7.94
C ARG A 117 -10.02 -3.06 8.11
N ILE A 118 -8.96 -2.66 7.45
CA ILE A 118 -7.65 -3.32 7.53
C ILE A 118 -6.73 -2.41 8.34
N ASP A 119 -6.32 -2.87 9.51
CA ASP A 119 -5.37 -2.15 10.35
C ASP A 119 -3.96 -2.59 10.00
N VAL A 120 -3.10 -1.62 9.69
CA VAL A 120 -1.70 -1.85 9.31
C VAL A 120 -0.81 -1.07 10.27
N PRO A 121 -0.37 -1.69 11.38
CA PRO A 121 0.58 -1.04 12.29
C PRO A 121 1.93 -0.79 11.63
N PRO A 122 2.68 0.22 12.08
CA PRO A 122 4.04 0.45 11.57
C PRO A 122 4.96 -0.72 11.89
N LEU A 123 6.02 -0.86 11.09
CA LEU A 123 7.05 -1.90 11.27
C LEU A 123 6.47 -3.31 11.30
N THR A 124 5.54 -3.57 10.40
CA THR A 124 4.99 -4.91 10.18
C THR A 124 5.19 -5.33 8.72
N SER A 125 5.13 -6.63 8.49
CA SER A 125 5.19 -7.19 7.14
C SER A 125 3.91 -7.93 6.79
N THR A 126 3.54 -7.84 5.52
CA THR A 126 2.41 -8.59 4.94
C THR A 126 2.95 -9.42 3.79
N GLY A 127 2.74 -10.72 3.86
CA GLY A 127 3.28 -11.68 2.91
C GLY A 127 2.20 -12.25 2.01
N LEU A 128 2.49 -12.27 0.69
CA LEU A 128 1.61 -12.81 -0.32
C LEU A 128 2.36 -13.79 -1.21
N HIS A 129 1.60 -14.64 -1.85
CA HIS A 129 2.11 -15.64 -2.78
C HIS A 129 1.26 -15.64 -4.05
N ALA A 130 1.90 -15.49 -5.20
CA ALA A 130 1.24 -15.54 -6.49
C ALA A 130 1.30 -16.95 -7.06
N HIS A 131 0.16 -17.46 -7.49
CA HIS A 131 0.06 -18.77 -8.15
C HIS A 131 -1.06 -18.75 -9.19
N GLY A 132 -0.73 -19.12 -10.42
CA GLY A 132 -1.70 -19.19 -11.49
C GLY A 132 -2.44 -17.89 -11.78
N GLY A 133 -1.76 -16.74 -11.66
CA GLY A 133 -2.35 -15.43 -11.87
C GLY A 133 -3.21 -14.92 -10.70
N ARG A 134 -3.25 -15.66 -9.59
CA ARG A 134 -3.98 -15.27 -8.38
C ARG A 134 -3.05 -15.08 -7.20
N TRP A 135 -3.44 -14.22 -6.28
CA TRP A 135 -2.70 -13.97 -5.04
C TRP A 135 -3.35 -14.66 -3.86
N ALA A 136 -2.52 -15.26 -3.01
CA ALA A 136 -2.93 -15.77 -1.71
C ALA A 136 -2.24 -14.95 -0.62
N LEU A 137 -3.00 -14.55 0.40
CA LEU A 137 -2.46 -13.89 1.57
C LEU A 137 -1.86 -14.95 2.51
N ARG A 138 -0.57 -14.84 2.78
CA ARG A 138 0.15 -15.78 3.65
C ARG A 138 0.13 -15.36 5.11
N HIS A 139 0.36 -14.08 5.35
CA HIS A 139 0.22 -13.45 6.66
C HIS A 139 -0.02 -11.96 6.49
N ALA A 140 -0.61 -11.34 7.48
CA ALA A 140 -0.86 -9.91 7.49
C ALA A 140 -0.29 -9.30 8.77
N CYS A 141 0.42 -8.18 8.61
CA CYS A 141 0.85 -7.31 9.70
C CYS A 141 1.65 -8.03 10.81
N LEU A 142 2.53 -8.94 10.42
CA LEU A 142 3.48 -9.55 11.35
C LEU A 142 4.55 -8.53 11.75
N PRO A 143 4.84 -8.37 13.05
CA PRO A 143 5.96 -7.54 13.49
C PRO A 143 7.27 -7.97 12.86
N LEU A 144 8.07 -7.00 12.49
CA LEU A 144 9.41 -7.23 11.95
C LEU A 144 10.39 -7.73 13.01
#